data_b666a56f2607cd4ca998c8db1b49b4d5
#
_entry.id   b666a56f2607cd4ca998c8db1b49b4d5
#
_cell.length_a   1.000
_cell.length_b   1.000
_cell.length_c   1.000
_cell.angle_alpha   90.00
_cell.angle_beta   90.00
_cell.angle_gamma   90.00
#
_symmetry.space_group_name_H-M   'P 1'
#
loop_
_entity.id
_entity.type
_entity.pdbx_description
1 polymer ?
#
loop_
_entity_poly.entity_id
_entity_poly.type
_entity_poly.pdbx_seq_one_letter_code
_entity_poly.pdbx_strand_id
1 'polypeptide(L)'
;MASFSIFKARDYRQECLVAEKTLLASVEPEGVEFAVRDTRISLPSAADAHIHTIEASCASNPMHGKDCNERPPVVLWHGYGQGAASWWRNFAGLAKTRAEAGGRVLAIDWLGVGLSSRTPAWTDEMAAEPAKAEAYFVDALEAWREKEGFEKMHLVGHSMGGILAVSYAERYPQRLASLILASPAGVPQPPPKV
;
A
#
# COMPACT_ATOMS: atom_id res chain seq x y z
N MET A 1 -3.00 29.15 40.99
CA MET A 1 -2.78 29.21 39.52
C MET A 1 -3.21 27.86 38.92
N ALA A 2 -4.41 27.81 38.37
CA ALA A 2 -4.92 26.55 37.75
C ALA A 2 -4.32 26.43 36.33
N SER A 3 -3.55 25.38 36.10
CA SER A 3 -2.97 25.04 34.79
C SER A 3 -4.13 24.59 33.88
N PHE A 4 -4.46 25.39 32.90
CA PHE A 4 -5.35 25.03 31.81
C PHE A 4 -4.60 24.14 30.83
N SER A 5 -4.54 22.85 31.09
CA SER A 5 -4.16 21.82 30.09
C SER A 5 -5.44 21.20 29.54
N ILE A 6 -6.15 21.90 28.65
CA ILE A 6 -7.41 21.41 28.03
C ILE A 6 -7.13 20.77 26.66
N PHE A 7 -5.94 20.78 26.13
CA PHE A 7 -5.62 20.11 24.88
C PHE A 7 -4.82 18.84 25.17
N LYS A 8 -5.51 17.70 25.34
CA LYS A 8 -4.88 16.41 25.07
C LYS A 8 -4.36 16.48 23.64
N ALA A 9 -3.05 16.26 23.47
CA ALA A 9 -2.49 16.10 22.13
C ALA A 9 -3.33 15.06 21.37
N ARG A 10 -3.86 15.44 20.22
CA ARG A 10 -4.74 14.60 19.43
C ARG A 10 -3.91 13.45 18.88
N ASP A 11 -4.26 12.21 19.21
CA ASP A 11 -3.61 11.03 18.67
C ASP A 11 -4.20 10.72 17.28
N TYR A 12 -3.66 11.42 16.27
CA TYR A 12 -4.08 11.26 14.89
C TYR A 12 -3.94 9.81 14.39
N ARG A 13 -2.93 9.08 14.89
CA ARG A 13 -2.75 7.69 14.48
C ARG A 13 -3.92 6.83 14.95
N GLN A 14 -4.30 6.95 16.21
CA GLN A 14 -5.39 6.21 16.79
C GLN A 14 -6.73 6.56 16.11
N GLU A 15 -6.96 7.84 15.83
CA GLU A 15 -8.17 8.28 15.13
C GLU A 15 -8.25 7.71 13.70
N CYS A 16 -7.13 7.70 12.96
CA CYS A 16 -7.06 7.11 11.63
C CYS A 16 -7.29 5.60 11.66
N LEU A 17 -6.72 4.88 12.62
CA LEU A 17 -6.96 3.44 12.78
C LEU A 17 -8.43 3.12 13.07
N VAL A 18 -9.10 3.92 13.90
CA VAL A 18 -10.54 3.78 14.19
C VAL A 18 -11.37 4.04 12.94
N ALA A 19 -11.06 5.11 12.20
CA ALA A 19 -11.77 5.46 10.97
C ALA A 19 -11.59 4.38 9.89
N GLU A 20 -10.37 3.89 9.71
CA GLU A 20 -10.06 2.80 8.77
C GLU A 20 -10.82 1.53 9.12
N LYS A 21 -10.78 1.10 10.38
CA LYS A 21 -11.52 -0.06 10.85
C LYS A 21 -13.03 0.08 10.62
N THR A 22 -13.58 1.27 10.88
CA THR A 22 -15.00 1.56 10.66
C THR A 22 -15.35 1.48 9.17
N LEU A 23 -14.47 2.03 8.31
CA LEU A 23 -14.63 1.99 6.86
C LEU A 23 -14.60 0.56 6.32
N LEU A 24 -13.62 -0.24 6.74
CA LEU A 24 -13.50 -1.64 6.33
C LEU A 24 -14.70 -2.47 6.78
N ALA A 25 -15.13 -2.30 8.03
CA ALA A 25 -16.32 -2.98 8.56
C ALA A 25 -17.60 -2.62 7.81
N SER A 26 -17.71 -1.41 7.23
CA SER A 26 -18.88 -0.99 6.45
C SER A 26 -19.03 -1.72 5.11
N VAL A 27 -17.98 -2.40 4.66
CA VAL A 27 -17.94 -3.11 3.37
C VAL A 27 -17.52 -4.57 3.52
N GLU A 28 -17.42 -5.05 4.75
CA GLU A 28 -17.07 -6.44 5.03
C GLU A 28 -18.17 -7.36 4.45
N PRO A 29 -17.98 -7.94 3.27
CA PRO A 29 -18.94 -8.84 2.70
C PRO A 29 -18.78 -10.20 3.37
N GLU A 30 -19.85 -10.95 3.40
CA GLU A 30 -19.85 -12.32 3.92
C GLU A 30 -18.68 -13.13 3.34
N GLY A 31 -17.86 -13.68 4.23
CA GLY A 31 -16.73 -14.53 3.90
C GLY A 31 -15.43 -13.80 3.51
N VAL A 32 -15.33 -12.49 3.67
CA VAL A 32 -14.08 -11.74 3.52
C VAL A 32 -13.64 -11.18 4.87
N GLU A 33 -12.41 -11.43 5.24
CA GLU A 33 -11.79 -10.95 6.47
C GLU A 33 -10.70 -9.92 6.14
N PHE A 34 -10.57 -8.90 6.98
CA PHE A 34 -9.52 -7.90 6.90
C PHE A 34 -8.52 -8.06 8.03
N ALA A 35 -7.24 -8.12 7.66
CA ALA A 35 -6.12 -8.04 8.59
C ALA A 35 -5.35 -6.73 8.34
N VAL A 36 -5.07 -6.01 9.43
CA VAL A 36 -4.32 -4.76 9.38
C VAL A 36 -3.04 -4.94 10.19
N ARG A 37 -1.90 -4.56 9.61
CA ARG A 37 -0.60 -4.66 10.27
C ARG A 37 0.39 -3.62 9.81
N ASP A 38 1.40 -3.40 10.63
CA ASP A 38 2.57 -2.60 10.29
C ASP A 38 3.76 -3.53 10.02
N THR A 39 4.20 -3.57 8.77
CA THR A 39 5.37 -4.36 8.38
C THR A 39 6.63 -3.53 8.57
N ARG A 40 7.51 -3.94 9.48
CA ARG A 40 8.79 -3.26 9.72
C ARG A 40 9.73 -3.46 8.56
N ILE A 41 10.31 -2.36 8.09
CA ILE A 41 11.32 -2.33 7.04
C ILE A 41 12.58 -1.63 7.52
N SER A 42 13.70 -1.94 6.91
CA SER A 42 14.97 -1.26 7.15
C SER A 42 15.54 -0.78 5.81
N LEU A 43 15.78 0.51 5.72
CA LEU A 43 16.38 1.17 4.56
C LEU A 43 17.68 1.84 5.00
N PRO A 44 18.65 2.04 4.10
CA PRO A 44 19.85 2.82 4.41
C PRO A 44 19.53 4.22 4.95
N SER A 45 18.43 4.80 4.46
CA SER A 45 17.92 6.11 4.86
C SER A 45 16.98 6.10 6.07
N ALA A 46 16.46 4.91 6.48
CA ALA A 46 15.46 4.78 7.53
C ALA A 46 15.54 3.38 8.17
N ALA A 47 16.39 3.23 9.18
CA ALA A 47 16.71 1.93 9.79
C ALA A 47 15.53 1.27 10.55
N ASP A 48 14.58 2.06 11.06
CA ASP A 48 13.40 1.56 11.79
C ASP A 48 12.14 2.26 11.26
N ALA A 49 11.67 1.81 10.14
CA ALA A 49 10.44 2.29 9.52
C ALA A 49 9.41 1.15 9.42
N HIS A 50 8.16 1.49 9.22
CA HIS A 50 7.12 0.51 8.92
C HIS A 50 6.24 0.97 7.77
N ILE A 51 5.72 0.02 7.04
CA ILE A 51 4.69 0.19 6.03
C ILE A 51 3.37 -0.37 6.57
N HIS A 52 2.37 0.49 6.61
CA HIS A 52 1.02 0.11 6.99
C HIS A 52 0.38 -0.70 5.86
N THR A 53 -0.21 -1.84 6.20
CA THR A 53 -0.72 -2.82 5.26
C THR A 53 -2.11 -3.27 5.66
N ILE A 54 -3.06 -3.22 4.74
CA ILE A 54 -4.37 -3.85 4.84
C ILE A 54 -4.35 -5.07 3.94
N GLU A 55 -4.70 -6.23 4.48
CA GLU A 55 -4.86 -7.46 3.72
C GLU A 55 -6.32 -7.88 3.74
N ALA A 56 -6.86 -8.19 2.57
CA ALA A 56 -8.16 -8.83 2.43
C ALA A 56 -7.97 -10.29 2.03
N SER A 57 -8.58 -11.19 2.78
CA SER A 57 -8.59 -12.63 2.52
C SER A 57 -10.02 -13.17 2.55
N CYS A 58 -10.24 -14.32 1.94
CA CYS A 58 -11.52 -14.99 1.99
C CYS A 58 -11.41 -16.22 2.89
N ALA A 59 -12.34 -16.36 3.85
CA ALA A 59 -12.37 -17.48 4.80
C ALA A 59 -12.52 -18.84 4.09
N SER A 60 -13.14 -18.86 2.91
CA SER A 60 -13.27 -20.05 2.07
C SER A 60 -12.01 -20.38 1.26
N ASN A 61 -10.93 -19.61 1.41
CA ASN A 61 -9.68 -19.87 0.70
C ASN A 61 -9.07 -21.19 1.23
N PRO A 62 -8.98 -22.26 0.42
CA PRO A 62 -8.42 -23.54 0.85
C PRO A 62 -6.93 -23.46 1.23
N MET A 63 -6.27 -22.35 0.86
CA MET A 63 -4.88 -22.05 1.19
C MET A 63 -4.75 -21.14 2.43
N HIS A 64 -5.87 -20.82 3.11
CA HIS A 64 -5.83 -20.04 4.34
C HIS A 64 -4.95 -20.77 5.40
N GLY A 65 -3.82 -20.16 5.76
CA GLY A 65 -2.88 -20.73 6.74
C GLY A 65 -1.86 -21.75 6.19
N LYS A 66 -1.89 -22.08 4.89
CA LYS A 66 -0.83 -22.85 4.20
C LYS A 66 -0.07 -21.91 3.28
N ASP A 67 1.16 -22.26 2.88
CA ASP A 67 2.08 -21.43 2.08
C ASP A 67 1.40 -20.65 0.94
N CYS A 68 0.71 -19.55 1.33
CA CYS A 68 0.07 -18.59 0.40
C CYS A 68 1.12 -17.87 -0.48
N ASN A 69 2.40 -18.18 -0.27
CA ASN A 69 3.51 -17.58 -1.00
C ASN A 69 3.75 -18.21 -2.38
N GLU A 70 3.11 -19.34 -2.70
CA GLU A 70 3.25 -19.97 -4.01
C GLU A 70 2.65 -19.16 -5.16
N ARG A 71 1.74 -18.22 -4.87
CA ARG A 71 1.10 -17.38 -5.88
C ARG A 71 1.33 -15.91 -5.61
N PRO A 72 1.76 -15.14 -6.62
CA PRO A 72 1.98 -13.71 -6.46
C PRO A 72 0.73 -13.01 -5.93
N PRO A 73 0.82 -12.24 -4.82
CA PRO A 73 -0.31 -11.45 -4.31
C PRO A 73 -0.64 -10.30 -5.24
N VAL A 74 -1.86 -9.78 -5.14
CA VAL A 74 -2.21 -8.47 -5.70
C VAL A 74 -1.89 -7.40 -4.67
N VAL A 75 -1.04 -6.44 -5.04
CA VAL A 75 -0.65 -5.31 -4.21
C VAL A 75 -1.19 -4.03 -4.81
N LEU A 76 -1.99 -3.30 -4.03
CA LEU A 76 -2.67 -2.08 -4.43
C LEU A 76 -1.91 -0.87 -3.87
N TRP A 77 -1.44 -0.01 -4.75
CA TRP A 77 -0.66 1.18 -4.43
C TRP A 77 -1.44 2.44 -4.77
N HIS A 78 -1.81 3.23 -3.77
CA HIS A 78 -2.74 4.34 -3.87
C HIS A 78 -2.18 5.58 -4.59
N GLY A 79 -3.03 6.59 -4.86
CA GLY A 79 -2.64 7.88 -5.43
C GLY A 79 -2.26 8.93 -4.38
N TYR A 80 -1.85 10.10 -4.86
CA TYR A 80 -1.53 11.25 -3.99
C TYR A 80 -2.73 11.63 -3.12
N GLY A 81 -2.47 11.98 -1.86
CA GLY A 81 -3.50 12.39 -0.92
C GLY A 81 -4.45 11.29 -0.46
N GLN A 82 -4.16 10.03 -0.78
CA GLN A 82 -4.94 8.87 -0.40
C GLN A 82 -4.17 8.00 0.61
N GLY A 83 -4.70 6.82 0.91
CA GLY A 83 -4.09 5.78 1.72
C GLY A 83 -4.59 4.41 1.30
N ALA A 84 -4.07 3.36 1.93
CA ALA A 84 -4.43 1.97 1.67
C ALA A 84 -5.94 1.72 1.72
N ALA A 85 -6.63 2.33 2.67
CA ALA A 85 -8.07 2.23 2.84
C ALA A 85 -8.89 2.82 1.68
N SER A 86 -8.30 3.62 0.77
CA SER A 86 -9.02 4.14 -0.41
C SER A 86 -9.51 3.03 -1.36
N TRP A 87 -8.94 1.84 -1.25
CA TRP A 87 -9.31 0.66 -2.02
C TRP A 87 -10.51 -0.12 -1.44
N TRP A 88 -11.15 0.38 -0.38
CA TRP A 88 -12.18 -0.30 0.39
C TRP A 88 -13.30 -0.95 -0.46
N ARG A 89 -13.73 -0.29 -1.55
CA ARG A 89 -14.75 -0.83 -2.47
C ARG A 89 -14.25 -1.95 -3.37
N ASN A 90 -12.94 -2.07 -3.53
CA ASN A 90 -12.31 -3.03 -4.43
C ASN A 90 -11.94 -4.33 -3.72
N PHE A 91 -11.65 -4.26 -2.41
CA PHE A 91 -11.15 -5.39 -1.64
C PHE A 91 -12.01 -6.64 -1.75
N ALA A 92 -13.31 -6.48 -1.53
CA ALA A 92 -14.24 -7.60 -1.49
C ALA A 92 -14.26 -8.40 -2.80
N GLY A 93 -14.40 -7.69 -3.93
CA GLY A 93 -14.43 -8.32 -5.25
C GLY A 93 -13.10 -8.98 -5.60
N LEU A 94 -12.00 -8.28 -5.34
CA LEU A 94 -10.67 -8.81 -5.58
C LEU A 94 -10.34 -10.01 -4.69
N ALA A 95 -10.68 -9.95 -3.38
CA ALA A 95 -10.42 -11.04 -2.45
C ALA A 95 -11.20 -12.30 -2.84
N LYS A 96 -12.48 -12.17 -3.20
CA LYS A 96 -13.29 -13.32 -3.66
C LYS A 96 -12.71 -13.95 -4.92
N THR A 97 -12.40 -13.15 -5.93
CA THR A 97 -11.80 -13.64 -7.19
C THR A 97 -10.42 -14.29 -6.96
N ARG A 98 -9.62 -13.72 -6.07
CA ARG A 98 -8.29 -14.26 -5.76
C ARG A 98 -8.34 -15.49 -4.86
N ALA A 99 -9.35 -15.61 -3.98
CA ALA A 99 -9.51 -16.77 -3.12
C ALA A 99 -9.69 -18.07 -3.92
N GLU A 100 -10.48 -18.04 -5.00
CA GLU A 100 -10.66 -19.17 -5.90
C GLU A 100 -9.32 -19.63 -6.51
N ALA A 101 -8.40 -18.69 -6.70
CA ALA A 101 -7.04 -18.93 -7.19
C ALA A 101 -6.00 -19.12 -6.08
N GLY A 102 -6.39 -19.12 -4.79
CA GLY A 102 -5.46 -19.24 -3.64
C GLY A 102 -4.56 -18.02 -3.44
N GLY A 103 -4.97 -16.84 -3.90
CA GLY A 103 -4.16 -15.61 -3.85
C GLY A 103 -4.60 -14.63 -2.75
N ARG A 104 -3.73 -13.69 -2.43
CA ARG A 104 -3.90 -12.62 -1.42
C ARG A 104 -4.07 -11.27 -2.10
N VAL A 105 -4.79 -10.35 -1.44
CA VAL A 105 -4.93 -8.95 -1.87
C VAL A 105 -4.48 -8.05 -0.74
N LEU A 106 -3.51 -7.20 -1.01
CA LEU A 106 -2.95 -6.27 -0.04
C LEU A 106 -3.04 -4.85 -0.59
N ALA A 107 -3.30 -3.88 0.29
CA ALA A 107 -3.08 -2.47 -0.01
C ALA A 107 -2.11 -1.89 1.02
N ILE A 108 -1.24 -1.01 0.58
CA ILE A 108 -0.20 -0.42 1.42
C ILE A 108 -0.23 1.09 1.36
N ASP A 109 0.08 1.72 2.50
CA ASP A 109 0.41 3.14 2.54
C ASP A 109 1.85 3.36 2.09
N TRP A 110 2.11 4.42 1.32
CA TRP A 110 3.48 4.80 1.00
C TRP A 110 4.25 5.16 2.25
N LEU A 111 5.55 4.95 2.25
CA LEU A 111 6.40 5.48 3.30
C LEU A 111 6.23 7.01 3.39
N GLY A 112 5.98 7.53 4.59
CA GLY A 112 5.70 8.95 4.80
C GLY A 112 4.23 9.37 4.71
N VAL A 113 3.33 8.48 4.27
CA VAL A 113 1.91 8.77 4.04
C VAL A 113 1.03 7.87 4.90
N GLY A 114 -0.20 8.30 5.15
CA GLY A 114 -1.20 7.53 5.89
C GLY A 114 -0.73 7.12 7.28
N LEU A 115 -0.78 5.84 7.55
CA LEU A 115 -0.35 5.22 8.80
C LEU A 115 1.08 4.64 8.74
N SER A 116 1.74 4.70 7.58
CA SER A 116 3.16 4.35 7.44
C SER A 116 4.08 5.36 8.14
N SER A 117 5.29 4.93 8.50
CA SER A 117 6.28 5.77 9.17
C SER A 117 6.60 7.04 8.39
N ARG A 118 6.68 8.16 9.10
CA ARG A 118 7.30 9.40 8.61
C ARG A 118 8.75 9.40 9.07
N THR A 119 9.68 9.38 8.13
CA THR A 119 11.10 9.26 8.43
C THR A 119 11.82 10.60 8.26
N PRO A 120 12.84 10.88 9.08
CA PRO A 120 13.68 12.07 8.90
C PRO A 120 14.46 12.07 7.56
N ALA A 121 14.50 10.93 6.87
CA ALA A 121 15.15 10.82 5.58
C ALA A 121 14.45 11.60 4.46
N TRP A 122 13.17 11.91 4.61
CA TRP A 122 12.46 12.78 3.68
C TRP A 122 12.82 14.24 3.96
N THR A 123 13.64 14.84 3.11
CA THR A 123 14.11 16.23 3.22
C THR A 123 13.65 17.05 2.01
N ASP A 124 13.69 18.38 2.14
CA ASP A 124 13.37 19.28 1.03
C ASP A 124 14.31 19.07 -0.17
N GLU A 125 15.57 18.74 0.08
CA GLU A 125 16.57 18.42 -0.96
C GLU A 125 16.18 17.14 -1.70
N MET A 126 15.73 16.12 -0.98
CA MET A 126 15.23 14.88 -1.61
C MET A 126 13.99 15.15 -2.44
N ALA A 127 13.05 15.94 -1.92
CA ALA A 127 11.81 16.29 -2.62
C ALA A 127 12.07 17.13 -3.90
N ALA A 128 13.13 17.89 -3.95
CA ALA A 128 13.53 18.69 -5.11
C ALA A 128 14.17 17.87 -6.23
N GLU A 129 14.60 16.63 -5.97
CA GLU A 129 15.21 15.74 -6.95
C GLU A 129 14.31 14.56 -7.29
N PRO A 130 13.62 14.55 -8.43
CA PRO A 130 12.64 13.51 -8.77
C PRO A 130 13.18 12.07 -8.63
N ALA A 131 14.39 11.80 -9.10
CA ALA A 131 14.99 10.47 -9.01
C ALA A 131 15.24 10.01 -7.57
N LYS A 132 15.58 10.89 -6.65
CA LYS A 132 15.74 10.57 -5.24
C LYS A 132 14.38 10.35 -4.57
N ALA A 133 13.40 11.20 -4.90
CA ALA A 133 12.03 11.05 -4.41
C ALA A 133 11.41 9.72 -4.87
N GLU A 134 11.57 9.36 -6.13
CA GLU A 134 11.12 8.06 -6.65
C GLU A 134 11.82 6.90 -5.94
N ALA A 135 13.14 6.96 -5.80
CA ALA A 135 13.92 5.92 -5.13
C ALA A 135 13.46 5.70 -3.70
N TYR A 136 13.11 6.76 -2.96
CA TYR A 136 12.60 6.66 -1.59
C TYR A 136 11.35 5.77 -1.49
N PHE A 137 10.39 5.93 -2.40
CA PHE A 137 9.17 5.14 -2.40
C PHE A 137 9.39 3.73 -2.97
N VAL A 138 10.16 3.63 -4.04
CA VAL A 138 10.44 2.36 -4.73
C VAL A 138 11.25 1.41 -3.85
N ASP A 139 12.28 1.91 -3.16
CA ASP A 139 13.08 1.12 -2.23
C ASP A 139 12.28 0.69 -1.01
N ALA A 140 11.37 1.53 -0.54
CA ALA A 140 10.48 1.18 0.56
C ALA A 140 9.51 0.04 0.17
N LEU A 141 8.97 0.07 -1.06
CA LEU A 141 8.13 -1.02 -1.57
C LEU A 141 8.92 -2.33 -1.69
N GLU A 142 10.15 -2.29 -2.21
CA GLU A 142 11.00 -3.49 -2.33
C GLU A 142 11.33 -4.06 -0.95
N ALA A 143 11.74 -3.23 0.00
CA ALA A 143 12.02 -3.66 1.37
C ALA A 143 10.78 -4.28 2.05
N TRP A 144 9.60 -3.70 1.81
CA TRP A 144 8.34 -4.26 2.28
C TRP A 144 8.04 -5.62 1.62
N ARG A 145 8.16 -5.73 0.30
CA ARG A 145 7.96 -6.99 -0.44
C ARG A 145 8.86 -8.11 0.09
N GLU A 146 10.14 -7.80 0.34
CA GLU A 146 11.10 -8.75 0.90
C GLU A 146 10.70 -9.21 2.30
N LYS A 147 10.26 -8.29 3.15
CA LYS A 147 9.77 -8.60 4.50
C LYS A 147 8.50 -9.46 4.50
N GLU A 148 7.60 -9.23 3.56
CA GLU A 148 6.41 -10.05 3.36
C GLU A 148 6.73 -11.43 2.75
N GLY A 149 7.96 -11.65 2.27
CA GLY A 149 8.42 -12.91 1.70
C GLY A 149 7.90 -13.20 0.29
N PHE A 150 7.44 -12.19 -0.43
CA PHE A 150 6.94 -12.38 -1.80
C PHE A 150 8.09 -12.41 -2.80
N GLU A 151 8.21 -13.47 -3.59
CA GLU A 151 9.14 -13.50 -4.71
C GLU A 151 8.71 -12.54 -5.80
N LYS A 152 7.42 -12.58 -6.16
CA LYS A 152 6.77 -11.71 -7.16
C LYS A 152 5.43 -11.21 -6.65
N MET A 153 4.92 -10.14 -7.27
CA MET A 153 3.59 -9.61 -7.02
C MET A 153 2.93 -9.09 -8.31
N HIS A 154 1.61 -9.05 -8.31
CA HIS A 154 0.83 -8.25 -9.26
C HIS A 154 0.70 -6.85 -8.66
N LEU A 155 1.36 -5.85 -9.24
CA LEU A 155 1.34 -4.48 -8.73
C LEU A 155 0.28 -3.65 -9.45
N VAL A 156 -0.62 -3.05 -8.69
CA VAL A 156 -1.65 -2.13 -9.19
C VAL A 156 -1.33 -0.73 -8.69
N GLY A 157 -0.99 0.19 -9.58
CA GLY A 157 -0.72 1.59 -9.24
C GLY A 157 -1.83 2.52 -9.72
N HIS A 158 -2.41 3.30 -8.80
CA HIS A 158 -3.44 4.30 -9.11
C HIS A 158 -2.84 5.70 -9.14
N SER A 159 -3.18 6.50 -10.17
CA SER A 159 -2.78 7.92 -10.28
C SER A 159 -1.26 8.10 -10.13
N MET A 160 -0.76 8.86 -9.14
CA MET A 160 0.66 9.00 -8.85
C MET A 160 1.31 7.65 -8.45
N GLY A 161 0.56 6.75 -7.79
CA GLY A 161 1.01 5.38 -7.54
C GLY A 161 1.28 4.60 -8.84
N GLY A 162 0.65 4.99 -9.94
CA GLY A 162 0.94 4.46 -11.28
C GLY A 162 2.31 4.88 -11.78
N ILE A 163 2.72 6.14 -11.57
CA ILE A 163 4.08 6.61 -11.90
C ILE A 163 5.12 5.79 -11.13
N LEU A 164 4.95 5.72 -9.81
CA LEU A 164 5.87 4.99 -8.94
C LEU A 164 5.91 3.48 -9.26
N ALA A 165 4.77 2.91 -9.67
CA ALA A 165 4.70 1.51 -10.08
C ALA A 165 5.45 1.24 -11.39
N VAL A 166 5.50 2.21 -12.30
CA VAL A 166 6.35 2.14 -13.50
C VAL A 166 7.82 2.20 -13.09
N SER A 167 8.21 3.16 -12.24
CA SER A 167 9.59 3.27 -11.74
C SER A 167 10.04 1.98 -11.00
N TYR A 168 9.13 1.36 -10.24
CA TYR A 168 9.38 0.06 -9.63
C TYR A 168 9.58 -1.04 -10.68
N ALA A 169 8.74 -1.08 -11.71
CA ALA A 169 8.83 -2.08 -12.78
C ALA A 169 10.12 -1.95 -13.60
N GLU A 170 10.60 -0.73 -13.82
CA GLU A 170 11.88 -0.48 -14.50
C GLU A 170 13.07 -0.96 -13.64
N ARG A 171 13.02 -0.76 -12.32
CA ARG A 171 14.10 -1.08 -11.42
C ARG A 171 14.12 -2.55 -10.98
N TYR A 172 12.94 -3.16 -10.80
CA TYR A 172 12.77 -4.53 -10.31
C TYR A 172 11.83 -5.38 -11.19
N PRO A 173 12.04 -5.46 -12.51
CA PRO A 173 11.13 -6.16 -13.43
C PRO A 173 10.93 -7.63 -13.05
N GLN A 174 11.95 -8.29 -12.48
CA GLN A 174 11.91 -9.67 -12.04
C GLN A 174 10.96 -9.91 -10.84
N ARG A 175 10.59 -8.84 -10.11
CA ARG A 175 9.69 -8.89 -8.95
C ARG A 175 8.22 -8.76 -9.31
N LEU A 176 7.92 -8.55 -10.58
CA LEU A 176 6.53 -8.41 -11.04
C LEU A 176 6.07 -9.66 -11.78
N ALA A 177 4.89 -10.15 -11.39
CA ALA A 177 4.11 -11.08 -12.18
C ALA A 177 3.28 -10.32 -13.23
N SER A 178 2.79 -9.13 -12.88
CA SER A 178 2.17 -8.17 -13.81
C SER A 178 2.16 -6.77 -13.21
N LEU A 179 2.02 -5.75 -14.08
CA LEU A 179 1.78 -4.36 -13.73
C LEU A 179 0.43 -3.93 -14.27
N ILE A 180 -0.39 -3.32 -13.41
CA ILE A 180 -1.70 -2.77 -13.78
C ILE A 180 -1.71 -1.28 -13.41
N LEU A 181 -1.96 -0.44 -14.41
CA LEU A 181 -2.04 1.00 -14.24
C LEU A 181 -3.50 1.45 -14.25
N ALA A 182 -4.00 1.84 -13.09
CA ALA A 182 -5.36 2.31 -12.89
C ALA A 182 -5.39 3.85 -12.94
N SER A 183 -5.85 4.42 -14.04
CA SER A 183 -5.86 5.88 -14.26
C SER A 183 -4.55 6.56 -13.86
N PRO A 184 -3.40 6.11 -14.41
CA PRO A 184 -2.09 6.60 -13.99
C PRO A 184 -1.95 8.08 -14.31
N ALA A 185 -1.29 8.83 -13.42
CA ALA A 185 -0.87 10.19 -13.72
C ALA A 185 0.30 10.17 -14.72
N GLY A 186 0.48 11.25 -15.45
CA GLY A 186 1.61 11.43 -16.38
C GLY A 186 1.49 10.72 -17.74
N VAL A 187 0.44 9.95 -17.97
CA VAL A 187 0.18 9.36 -19.30
C VAL A 187 -0.59 10.37 -20.13
N PRO A 188 0.00 10.91 -21.23
CA PRO A 188 -0.69 11.86 -22.09
C PRO A 188 -1.89 11.20 -22.77
N GLN A 189 -3.02 11.90 -22.76
CA GLN A 189 -4.15 11.48 -23.58
C GLN A 189 -3.82 11.69 -25.07
N PRO A 190 -4.20 10.77 -25.94
CA PRO A 190 -4.08 11.02 -27.37
C PRO A 190 -4.90 12.28 -27.73
N PRO A 191 -4.42 13.12 -28.68
CA PRO A 191 -5.19 14.27 -29.12
C PRO A 191 -6.58 13.83 -29.61
N PRO A 192 -7.63 14.65 -29.41
CA PRO A 192 -8.96 14.32 -29.89
C PRO A 192 -8.86 14.06 -31.40
N LYS A 193 -9.50 13.00 -31.86
CA LYS A 193 -9.60 12.73 -33.30
C LYS A 193 -10.38 13.88 -33.91
N VAL A 194 -9.71 14.66 -34.79
CA VAL A 194 -10.31 15.72 -35.60
C VAL A 194 -11.20 15.09 -36.67
#